data_d1eb8d4954b7b7875be588fe25bb2770
#
_entry.id   d1eb8d4954b7b7875be588fe25bb2770
#
_cell.length_a   1.000
_cell.length_b   1.000
_cell.length_c   1.000
_cell.angle_alpha   90.00
_cell.angle_beta   90.00
_cell.angle_gamma   90.00
#
_symmetry.space_group_name_H-M   'P 1'
#
loop_
_entity.id
_entity.type
_entity.pdbx_description
1 polymer ?
#
loop_
_entity_poly.entity_id
_entity_poly.type
_entity_poly.pdbx_seq_one_letter_code
_entity_poly.pdbx_strand_id
1 'polypeptide(L)'
;MDFFDRLDSIRARWNVLEHPFYQRWSEGRLERDELAFYAGEYRHAVIALADSLSAAAADAADPDSGFDSDEAGQLGEHAAEEAEHVALWEEFAGILGADVDRSPRPETRACSESWTAGRDALEGLVAAFTIESGQPAIARTKLDGLVDRYGFEEGPATEYFSLHADLDHEHAAQSRELIEERLADADLERLLEVAEGVLRGNWELLDGCDRAAGRE
;
A
#
# COMPACT_ATOMS: atom_id res chain seq x y z
N MET A 1 13.12 -22.15 -6.39
CA MET A 1 12.22 -20.96 -6.35
C MET A 1 12.91 -20.00 -5.41
N ASP A 2 13.34 -18.86 -5.92
CA ASP A 2 13.99 -17.83 -5.11
C ASP A 2 12.97 -17.05 -4.26
N PHE A 3 13.43 -16.06 -3.50
CA PHE A 3 12.58 -15.27 -2.62
C PHE A 3 11.47 -14.54 -3.40
N PHE A 4 11.82 -13.89 -4.50
CA PHE A 4 10.86 -13.11 -5.28
C PHE A 4 9.86 -13.99 -6.03
N ASP A 5 10.27 -15.17 -6.53
CA ASP A 5 9.33 -16.15 -7.09
C ASP A 5 8.26 -16.59 -6.07
N ARG A 6 8.68 -16.75 -4.79
CA ARG A 6 7.75 -17.10 -3.70
C ARG A 6 6.84 -15.93 -3.35
N LEU A 7 7.38 -14.72 -3.30
CA LEU A 7 6.62 -13.49 -3.08
C LEU A 7 5.58 -13.28 -4.19
N ASP A 8 5.95 -13.49 -5.46
CA ASP A 8 5.01 -13.39 -6.59
C ASP A 8 3.89 -14.44 -6.51
N SER A 9 4.20 -15.64 -6.01
CA SER A 9 3.17 -16.67 -5.76
C SER A 9 2.20 -16.26 -4.65
N ILE A 10 2.68 -15.59 -3.61
CA ILE A 10 1.85 -15.02 -2.53
C ILE A 10 1.00 -13.88 -3.07
N ARG A 11 1.61 -12.97 -3.85
CA ARG A 11 0.91 -11.85 -4.49
C ARG A 11 -0.21 -12.32 -5.41
N ALA A 12 0.02 -13.38 -6.20
CA ALA A 12 -1.01 -13.96 -7.05
C ALA A 12 -2.22 -14.50 -6.25
N ARG A 13 -1.99 -15.01 -5.03
CA ARG A 13 -3.06 -15.48 -4.15
C ARG A 13 -3.91 -14.35 -3.57
N TRP A 14 -3.27 -13.24 -3.21
CA TRP A 14 -3.89 -12.08 -2.57
C TRP A 14 -3.99 -10.87 -3.51
N ASN A 15 -4.14 -11.14 -4.82
CA ASN A 15 -4.26 -10.09 -5.82
C ASN A 15 -5.56 -9.30 -5.65
N VAL A 16 -5.49 -8.12 -5.07
CA VAL A 16 -6.67 -7.29 -4.79
C VAL A 16 -7.45 -6.88 -6.05
N LEU A 17 -6.84 -6.91 -7.24
CA LEU A 17 -7.56 -6.68 -8.51
C LEU A 17 -8.58 -7.77 -8.81
N GLU A 18 -8.40 -8.96 -8.23
CA GLU A 18 -9.39 -10.06 -8.29
C GLU A 18 -10.46 -9.96 -7.20
N HIS A 19 -10.32 -9.01 -6.25
CA HIS A 19 -11.30 -8.82 -5.19
C HIS A 19 -12.62 -8.28 -5.76
N PRO A 20 -13.79 -8.77 -5.31
CA PRO A 20 -15.09 -8.29 -5.80
C PRO A 20 -15.27 -6.77 -5.71
N PHE A 21 -14.69 -6.12 -4.70
CA PHE A 21 -14.69 -4.66 -4.56
C PHE A 21 -14.05 -3.98 -5.78
N TYR A 22 -12.81 -4.35 -6.17
CA TYR A 22 -12.13 -3.75 -7.31
C TYR A 22 -12.72 -4.16 -8.66
N GLN A 23 -13.33 -5.33 -8.77
CA GLN A 23 -14.10 -5.71 -9.94
C GLN A 23 -15.29 -4.75 -10.15
N ARG A 24 -16.02 -4.44 -9.06
CA ARG A 24 -17.10 -3.44 -9.11
C ARG A 24 -16.59 -2.03 -9.38
N TRP A 25 -15.40 -1.67 -8.83
CA TRP A 25 -14.76 -0.40 -9.14
C TRP A 25 -14.54 -0.24 -10.64
N SER A 26 -13.89 -1.20 -11.29
CA SER A 26 -13.58 -1.20 -12.72
C SER A 26 -14.82 -1.20 -13.61
N GLU A 27 -15.92 -1.76 -13.13
CA GLU A 27 -17.21 -1.82 -13.83
C GLU A 27 -18.10 -0.59 -13.57
N GLY A 28 -17.69 0.34 -12.70
CA GLY A 28 -18.49 1.51 -12.34
C GLY A 28 -19.73 1.19 -11.52
N ARG A 29 -19.69 0.11 -10.73
CA ARG A 29 -20.82 -0.40 -9.95
C ARG A 29 -20.78 -0.08 -8.46
N LEU A 30 -19.78 0.68 -8.01
CA LEU A 30 -19.77 1.20 -6.64
C LEU A 30 -20.62 2.46 -6.57
N GLU A 31 -21.44 2.56 -5.54
CA GLU A 31 -22.16 3.80 -5.25
C GLU A 31 -21.20 4.86 -4.68
N ARG A 32 -21.57 6.14 -4.77
CA ARG A 32 -20.72 7.23 -4.25
C ARG A 32 -20.40 7.06 -2.77
N ASP A 33 -21.36 6.58 -1.98
CA ASP A 33 -21.17 6.34 -0.54
C ASP A 33 -20.21 5.18 -0.27
N GLU A 34 -20.15 4.16 -1.15
CA GLU A 34 -19.17 3.06 -1.06
C GLU A 34 -17.75 3.58 -1.36
N LEU A 35 -17.60 4.46 -2.38
CA LEU A 35 -16.33 5.11 -2.70
C LEU A 35 -15.86 6.00 -1.54
N ALA A 36 -16.75 6.81 -0.97
CA ALA A 36 -16.44 7.67 0.17
C ALA A 36 -16.06 6.85 1.41
N PHE A 37 -16.79 5.76 1.67
CA PHE A 37 -16.47 4.86 2.78
C PHE A 37 -15.10 4.24 2.63
N TYR A 38 -14.80 3.68 1.45
CA TYR A 38 -13.48 3.13 1.11
C TYR A 38 -12.37 4.17 1.26
N ALA A 39 -12.59 5.41 0.78
CA ALA A 39 -11.59 6.46 0.88
C ALA A 39 -11.24 6.79 2.33
N GLY A 40 -12.23 6.79 3.24
CA GLY A 40 -12.00 6.96 4.67
C GLY A 40 -11.27 5.78 5.31
N GLU A 41 -11.65 4.56 5.01
CA GLU A 41 -11.00 3.35 5.56
C GLU A 41 -9.57 3.18 5.02
N TYR A 42 -9.36 3.30 3.71
CA TYR A 42 -8.04 3.10 3.10
C TYR A 42 -7.03 4.20 3.48
N ARG A 43 -7.49 5.38 3.92
CA ARG A 43 -6.62 6.42 4.50
C ARG A 43 -5.73 5.88 5.63
N HIS A 44 -6.27 4.97 6.47
CA HIS A 44 -5.50 4.37 7.55
C HIS A 44 -4.36 3.49 7.02
N ALA A 45 -4.56 2.83 5.89
CA ALA A 45 -3.51 2.05 5.22
C ALA A 45 -2.44 2.96 4.58
N VAL A 46 -2.85 4.07 3.94
CA VAL A 46 -1.89 5.06 3.40
C VAL A 46 -1.00 5.63 4.51
N ILE A 47 -1.57 5.99 5.67
CA ILE A 47 -0.80 6.44 6.83
C ILE A 47 0.12 5.31 7.34
N ALA A 48 -0.37 4.07 7.41
CA ALA A 48 0.42 2.94 7.88
C ALA A 48 1.64 2.66 6.98
N LEU A 49 1.55 2.88 5.66
CA LEU A 49 2.69 2.77 4.74
C LEU A 49 3.75 3.83 5.06
N ALA A 50 3.33 5.10 5.17
CA ALA A 50 4.23 6.20 5.52
C ALA A 50 4.90 6.00 6.89
N ASP A 51 4.16 5.53 7.90
CA ASP A 51 4.68 5.21 9.23
C ASP A 51 5.68 4.04 9.18
N SER A 52 5.38 3.00 8.38
CA SER A 52 6.26 1.83 8.21
C SER A 52 7.59 2.21 7.56
N LEU A 53 7.56 3.01 6.49
CA LEU A 53 8.76 3.50 5.83
C LEU A 53 9.56 4.44 6.74
N SER A 54 8.89 5.32 7.49
CA SER A 54 9.55 6.20 8.47
C SER A 54 10.26 5.40 9.56
N ALA A 55 9.65 4.33 10.06
CA ALA A 55 10.26 3.44 11.03
C ALA A 55 11.45 2.66 10.43
N ALA A 56 11.30 2.15 9.21
CA ALA A 56 12.38 1.45 8.49
C ALA A 56 13.59 2.38 8.23
N ALA A 57 13.34 3.62 7.80
CA ALA A 57 14.39 4.62 7.58
C ALA A 57 15.12 4.99 8.88
N ALA A 58 14.38 5.11 9.99
CA ALA A 58 14.96 5.39 11.30
C ALA A 58 15.83 4.23 11.80
N ASP A 59 15.41 2.99 11.61
CA ASP A 59 16.19 1.79 11.96
C ASP A 59 17.41 1.64 11.02
N ALA A 60 17.27 1.89 9.72
CA ALA A 60 18.37 1.86 8.76
C ALA A 60 19.49 2.88 9.08
N ALA A 61 19.15 3.98 9.72
CA ALA A 61 20.12 4.99 10.16
C ALA A 61 20.96 4.55 11.40
N ASP A 62 20.60 3.43 12.06
CA ASP A 62 21.42 2.87 13.15
C ASP A 62 22.68 2.23 12.53
N PRO A 63 23.89 2.52 13.09
CA PRO A 63 25.15 1.94 12.58
C PRO A 63 25.21 0.40 12.58
N ASP A 64 24.40 -0.25 13.38
CA ASP A 64 24.35 -1.71 13.51
C ASP A 64 23.23 -2.35 12.62
N SER A 65 22.49 -1.54 11.82
CA SER A 65 21.37 -2.00 10.98
C SER A 65 21.78 -2.86 9.78
N GLY A 66 23.04 -2.75 9.34
CA GLY A 66 23.51 -3.37 8.10
C GLY A 66 23.21 -2.57 6.82
N PHE A 67 22.69 -1.34 6.94
CA PHE A 67 22.55 -0.37 5.87
C PHE A 67 23.68 0.66 5.94
N ASP A 68 24.19 1.11 4.80
CA ASP A 68 25.15 2.19 4.77
C ASP A 68 24.44 3.57 4.82
N SER A 69 25.24 4.66 4.90
CA SER A 69 24.69 6.01 5.03
C SER A 69 23.91 6.48 3.79
N ASP A 70 24.27 6.01 2.61
CA ASP A 70 23.62 6.41 1.36
C ASP A 70 22.30 5.67 1.20
N GLU A 71 22.27 4.38 1.54
CA GLU A 71 21.06 3.56 1.59
C GLU A 71 20.05 4.07 2.64
N ALA A 72 20.52 4.40 3.85
CA ALA A 72 19.68 4.99 4.89
C ALA A 72 19.14 6.36 4.47
N GLY A 73 19.96 7.17 3.76
CA GLY A 73 19.54 8.44 3.19
C GLY A 73 18.43 8.26 2.16
N GLN A 74 18.57 7.31 1.25
CA GLN A 74 17.57 6.98 0.22
C GLN A 74 16.24 6.51 0.84
N LEU A 75 16.29 5.66 1.87
CA LEU A 75 15.08 5.25 2.60
C LEU A 75 14.41 6.43 3.31
N GLY A 76 15.21 7.37 3.82
CA GLY A 76 14.71 8.60 4.44
C GLY A 76 13.99 9.53 3.44
N GLU A 77 14.53 9.68 2.23
CA GLU A 77 13.90 10.44 1.14
C GLU A 77 12.58 9.78 0.72
N HIS A 78 12.58 8.47 0.50
CA HIS A 78 11.38 7.71 0.17
C HIS A 78 10.28 7.83 1.26
N ALA A 79 10.65 7.70 2.53
CA ALA A 79 9.71 7.87 3.64
C ALA A 79 9.11 9.28 3.69
N ALA A 80 9.91 10.33 3.36
CA ALA A 80 9.42 11.70 3.30
C ALA A 80 8.42 11.91 2.15
N GLU A 81 8.68 11.32 0.99
CA GLU A 81 7.76 11.37 -0.16
C GLU A 81 6.44 10.68 0.16
N GLU A 82 6.47 9.47 0.76
CA GLU A 82 5.24 8.76 1.15
C GLU A 82 4.42 9.52 2.19
N ALA A 83 5.08 10.25 3.09
CA ALA A 83 4.37 11.11 4.05
C ALA A 83 3.59 12.25 3.36
N GLU A 84 4.08 12.77 2.24
CA GLU A 84 3.40 13.79 1.43
C GLU A 84 2.18 13.19 0.70
N HIS A 85 2.21 11.92 0.32
CA HIS A 85 1.12 11.23 -0.37
C HIS A 85 -0.15 11.10 0.49
N VAL A 86 -0.04 11.15 1.82
CA VAL A 86 -1.20 11.19 2.72
C VAL A 86 -2.11 12.39 2.40
N ALA A 87 -1.53 13.56 2.11
CA ALA A 87 -2.29 14.77 1.77
C ALA A 87 -3.04 14.61 0.43
N LEU A 88 -2.44 13.97 -0.56
CA LEU A 88 -3.09 13.68 -1.85
C LEU A 88 -4.28 12.73 -1.68
N TRP A 89 -4.12 11.71 -0.82
CA TRP A 89 -5.24 10.82 -0.49
C TRP A 89 -6.36 11.55 0.24
N GLU A 90 -6.05 12.42 1.18
CA GLU A 90 -7.03 13.22 1.93
C GLU A 90 -7.81 14.18 1.02
N GLU A 91 -7.16 14.72 0.00
CA GLU A 91 -7.83 15.55 -1.00
C GLU A 91 -8.85 14.72 -1.81
N PHE A 92 -8.47 13.55 -2.31
CA PHE A 92 -9.40 12.61 -2.94
C PHE A 92 -10.57 12.25 -2.01
N ALA A 93 -10.28 11.89 -0.76
CA ALA A 93 -11.29 11.53 0.24
C ALA A 93 -12.26 12.70 0.51
N GLY A 94 -11.73 13.92 0.60
CA GLY A 94 -12.51 15.16 0.78
C GLY A 94 -13.47 15.43 -0.39
N ILE A 95 -13.05 15.22 -1.63
CA ILE A 95 -13.88 15.36 -2.84
C ILE A 95 -15.04 14.37 -2.84
N LEU A 96 -14.82 13.17 -2.31
CA LEU A 96 -15.88 12.17 -2.13
C LEU A 96 -16.83 12.49 -0.98
N GLY A 97 -16.41 13.33 -0.02
CA GLY A 97 -17.12 13.61 1.24
C GLY A 97 -16.92 12.49 2.27
N ALA A 98 -15.77 11.82 2.22
CA ALA A 98 -15.44 10.77 3.17
C ALA A 98 -15.28 11.30 4.60
N ASP A 99 -15.69 10.50 5.58
CA ASP A 99 -15.43 10.74 7.01
C ASP A 99 -14.02 10.22 7.36
N VAL A 100 -13.03 11.12 7.25
CA VAL A 100 -11.62 10.81 7.52
C VAL A 100 -11.30 10.70 9.02
N ASP A 101 -12.20 11.18 9.89
CA ASP A 101 -12.06 11.10 11.35
C ASP A 101 -12.71 9.83 11.93
N ARG A 102 -13.33 9.03 11.08
CA ARG A 102 -13.93 7.77 11.49
C ARG A 102 -12.88 6.84 12.10
N SER A 103 -13.24 6.18 13.20
CA SER A 103 -12.44 5.07 13.72
C SER A 103 -12.41 3.92 12.72
N PRO A 104 -11.22 3.33 12.43
CA PRO A 104 -11.10 2.25 11.46
C PRO A 104 -11.92 1.02 11.88
N ARG A 105 -12.45 0.32 10.90
CA ARG A 105 -13.05 -0.99 11.12
C ARG A 105 -12.01 -1.98 11.65
N PRO A 106 -12.43 -3.10 12.25
CA PRO A 106 -11.50 -4.13 12.72
C PRO A 106 -10.56 -4.62 11.60
N GLU A 107 -11.09 -4.79 10.39
CA GLU A 107 -10.34 -5.26 9.21
C GLU A 107 -9.30 -4.22 8.77
N THR A 108 -9.68 -2.95 8.74
CA THR A 108 -8.79 -1.83 8.43
C THR A 108 -7.67 -1.70 9.46
N ARG A 109 -8.01 -1.85 10.75
CA ARG A 109 -7.02 -1.86 11.83
C ARG A 109 -6.03 -3.01 11.67
N ALA A 110 -6.52 -4.22 11.41
CA ALA A 110 -5.66 -5.38 11.17
C ALA A 110 -4.75 -5.19 9.96
N CYS A 111 -5.25 -4.53 8.89
CA CYS A 111 -4.44 -4.13 7.74
C CYS A 111 -3.32 -3.18 8.17
N SER A 112 -3.63 -2.07 8.84
CA SER A 112 -2.63 -1.09 9.31
C SER A 112 -1.61 -1.74 10.24
N GLU A 113 -2.05 -2.59 11.17
CA GLU A 113 -1.17 -3.34 12.07
C GLU A 113 -0.22 -4.28 11.30
N SER A 114 -0.70 -4.94 10.23
CA SER A 114 0.15 -5.81 9.42
C SER A 114 1.16 -5.01 8.58
N TRP A 115 0.81 -3.81 8.11
CA TRP A 115 1.68 -2.95 7.33
C TRP A 115 2.80 -2.32 8.16
N THR A 116 2.57 -2.16 9.47
CA THR A 116 3.54 -1.62 10.43
C THR A 116 4.19 -2.70 11.31
N ALA A 117 4.04 -3.98 10.98
CA ALA A 117 4.52 -5.09 11.80
C ALA A 117 6.03 -5.40 11.63
N GLY A 118 6.75 -4.69 10.77
CA GLY A 118 8.19 -4.84 10.58
C GLY A 118 8.95 -4.54 11.87
N ARG A 119 9.92 -5.40 12.23
CA ARG A 119 10.72 -5.31 13.47
C ARG A 119 12.04 -4.59 13.26
N ASP A 120 12.47 -4.46 12.01
CA ASP A 120 13.72 -3.86 11.58
C ASP A 120 13.56 -3.23 10.19
N ALA A 121 14.61 -2.55 9.71
CA ALA A 121 14.62 -1.88 8.41
C ALA A 121 14.32 -2.83 7.26
N LEU A 122 14.85 -4.06 7.28
CA LEU A 122 14.65 -5.03 6.21
C LEU A 122 13.20 -5.54 6.16
N GLU A 123 12.59 -5.87 7.30
CA GLU A 123 11.17 -6.26 7.34
C GLU A 123 10.26 -5.11 6.91
N GLY A 124 10.54 -3.87 7.33
CA GLY A 124 9.80 -2.67 6.90
C GLY A 124 9.93 -2.42 5.41
N LEU A 125 11.15 -2.56 4.86
CA LEU A 125 11.42 -2.42 3.43
C LEU A 125 10.70 -3.50 2.61
N VAL A 126 10.66 -4.76 3.08
CA VAL A 126 9.90 -5.84 2.44
C VAL A 126 8.40 -5.56 2.47
N ALA A 127 7.87 -5.01 3.56
CA ALA A 127 6.47 -4.59 3.63
C ALA A 127 6.15 -3.51 2.59
N ALA A 128 6.95 -2.44 2.52
CA ALA A 128 6.79 -1.36 1.55
C ALA A 128 6.92 -1.87 0.10
N PHE A 129 7.98 -2.60 -0.23
CA PHE A 129 8.17 -3.23 -1.53
C PHE A 129 6.97 -4.09 -1.95
N THR A 130 6.41 -4.85 -1.01
CA THR A 130 5.26 -5.72 -1.27
C THR A 130 4.03 -4.92 -1.68
N ILE A 131 3.82 -3.75 -1.09
CA ILE A 131 2.73 -2.83 -1.42
C ILE A 131 3.00 -2.15 -2.76
N GLU A 132 4.11 -1.44 -2.86
CA GLU A 132 4.43 -0.54 -3.97
C GLU A 132 4.63 -1.27 -5.30
N SER A 133 5.26 -2.45 -5.29
CA SER A 133 5.45 -3.22 -6.52
C SER A 133 4.13 -3.72 -7.16
N GLY A 134 3.01 -3.67 -6.44
CA GLY A 134 1.67 -3.91 -6.98
C GLY A 134 0.88 -2.64 -7.32
N GLN A 135 1.28 -1.50 -6.74
CA GLN A 135 0.53 -0.24 -6.82
C GLN A 135 0.36 0.31 -8.24
N PRO A 136 1.34 0.25 -9.18
CA PRO A 136 1.13 0.79 -10.53
C PRO A 136 -0.11 0.22 -11.23
N ALA A 137 -0.30 -1.10 -11.16
CA ALA A 137 -1.47 -1.75 -11.75
C ALA A 137 -2.78 -1.41 -11.01
N ILE A 138 -2.72 -1.34 -9.67
CA ILE A 138 -3.85 -0.98 -8.81
C ILE A 138 -4.24 0.48 -9.04
N ALA A 139 -3.28 1.40 -9.03
CA ALA A 139 -3.49 2.83 -9.25
C ALA A 139 -4.05 3.10 -10.64
N ARG A 140 -3.52 2.46 -11.68
CA ARG A 140 -4.05 2.55 -13.04
C ARG A 140 -5.51 2.09 -13.11
N THR A 141 -5.82 0.94 -12.52
CA THR A 141 -7.19 0.41 -12.48
C THR A 141 -8.16 1.37 -11.78
N LYS A 142 -7.73 1.99 -10.67
CA LYS A 142 -8.53 2.98 -9.95
C LYS A 142 -8.73 4.25 -10.76
N LEU A 143 -7.65 4.77 -11.38
CA LEU A 143 -7.66 5.97 -12.21
C LEU A 143 -8.62 5.80 -13.39
N ASP A 144 -8.46 4.72 -14.16
CA ASP A 144 -9.32 4.42 -15.31
C ASP A 144 -10.79 4.31 -14.87
N GLY A 145 -11.05 3.67 -13.74
CA GLY A 145 -12.40 3.59 -13.17
C GLY A 145 -12.96 4.96 -12.81
N LEU A 146 -12.21 5.81 -12.13
CA LEU A 146 -12.64 7.16 -11.74
C LEU A 146 -12.99 8.01 -12.96
N VAL A 147 -12.14 8.01 -13.98
CA VAL A 147 -12.33 8.82 -15.18
C VAL A 147 -13.43 8.23 -16.07
N ASP A 148 -13.33 6.96 -16.43
CA ASP A 148 -14.20 6.34 -17.46
C ASP A 148 -15.59 5.96 -16.95
N ARG A 149 -15.72 5.68 -15.64
CA ARG A 149 -16.95 5.11 -15.06
C ARG A 149 -17.65 6.05 -14.08
N TYR A 150 -16.88 6.80 -13.29
CA TYR A 150 -17.44 7.67 -12.25
C TYR A 150 -17.47 9.14 -12.66
N GLY A 151 -16.91 9.49 -13.84
CA GLY A 151 -16.99 10.83 -14.42
C GLY A 151 -16.14 11.88 -13.70
N PHE A 152 -15.08 11.46 -13.02
CA PHE A 152 -14.09 12.39 -12.46
C PHE A 152 -13.21 12.92 -13.60
N GLU A 153 -12.89 14.22 -13.53
CA GLU A 153 -11.89 14.82 -14.41
C GLU A 153 -10.49 14.61 -13.83
N GLU A 154 -9.46 14.61 -14.69
CA GLU A 154 -8.07 14.63 -14.23
C GLU A 154 -7.80 15.86 -13.38
N GLY A 155 -7.12 15.69 -12.25
CA GLY A 155 -6.83 16.73 -11.28
C GLY A 155 -6.85 16.20 -9.85
N PRO A 156 -7.21 17.03 -8.85
CA PRO A 156 -7.10 16.67 -7.43
C PRO A 156 -7.76 15.35 -7.03
N ALA A 157 -8.87 14.96 -7.70
CA ALA A 157 -9.55 13.68 -7.46
C ALA A 157 -8.77 12.46 -7.96
N THR A 158 -7.81 12.64 -8.84
CA THR A 158 -7.10 11.57 -9.53
C THR A 158 -5.58 11.63 -9.34
N GLU A 159 -5.07 12.70 -8.74
CA GLU A 159 -3.65 13.00 -8.63
C GLU A 159 -2.88 11.91 -7.88
N TYR A 160 -3.40 11.46 -6.74
CA TYR A 160 -2.84 10.33 -6.00
C TYR A 160 -2.62 9.09 -6.89
N PHE A 161 -3.63 8.75 -7.70
CA PHE A 161 -3.59 7.55 -8.54
C PHE A 161 -2.67 7.74 -9.76
N SER A 162 -2.64 8.93 -10.37
CA SER A 162 -1.74 9.25 -11.47
C SER A 162 -0.27 9.15 -11.01
N LEU A 163 0.03 9.70 -9.84
CA LEU A 163 1.36 9.67 -9.27
C LEU A 163 1.85 8.23 -9.06
N HIS A 164 1.06 7.41 -8.36
CA HIS A 164 1.44 6.03 -8.04
C HIS A 164 1.44 5.10 -9.27
N ALA A 165 0.69 5.42 -10.31
CA ALA A 165 0.75 4.65 -11.55
C ALA A 165 2.10 4.77 -12.27
N ASP A 166 2.83 5.86 -12.05
CA ASP A 166 4.08 6.19 -12.75
C ASP A 166 5.32 6.08 -11.82
N LEU A 167 5.22 6.52 -10.56
CA LEU A 167 6.38 6.64 -9.64
C LEU A 167 6.77 5.32 -8.95
N ASP A 168 5.81 4.50 -8.56
CA ASP A 168 6.06 3.30 -7.75
C ASP A 168 6.94 2.24 -8.43
N HIS A 169 7.12 2.32 -9.74
CA HIS A 169 8.08 1.47 -10.46
C HIS A 169 9.53 1.72 -10.03
N GLU A 170 9.90 2.97 -9.78
CA GLU A 170 11.25 3.35 -9.36
C GLU A 170 11.50 2.97 -7.91
N HIS A 171 10.58 3.28 -7.01
CA HIS A 171 10.65 2.90 -5.59
C HIS A 171 10.73 1.38 -5.42
N ALA A 172 9.90 0.63 -6.14
CA ALA A 172 9.94 -0.82 -6.09
C ALA A 172 11.27 -1.40 -6.63
N ALA A 173 11.87 -0.80 -7.66
CA ALA A 173 13.15 -1.24 -8.19
C ALA A 173 14.29 -1.03 -7.18
N GLN A 174 14.36 0.15 -6.58
CA GLN A 174 15.34 0.52 -5.56
C GLN A 174 15.20 -0.37 -4.30
N SER A 175 13.97 -0.52 -3.80
CA SER A 175 13.69 -1.39 -2.65
C SER A 175 14.08 -2.84 -2.92
N ARG A 176 13.85 -3.33 -4.15
CA ARG A 176 14.25 -4.67 -4.58
C ARG A 176 15.75 -4.89 -4.49
N GLU A 177 16.55 -3.94 -4.98
CA GLU A 177 18.02 -4.03 -4.95
C GLU A 177 18.52 -4.12 -3.49
N LEU A 178 18.03 -3.24 -2.60
CA LEU A 178 18.40 -3.26 -1.19
C LEU A 178 18.01 -4.57 -0.47
N ILE A 179 16.85 -5.14 -0.83
CA ILE A 179 16.43 -6.45 -0.30
C ILE A 179 17.34 -7.56 -0.80
N GLU A 180 17.61 -7.62 -2.13
CA GLU A 180 18.44 -8.67 -2.76
C GLU A 180 19.82 -8.80 -2.08
N GLU A 181 20.45 -7.69 -1.74
CA GLU A 181 21.76 -7.64 -1.09
C GLU A 181 21.77 -8.27 0.30
N ARG A 182 20.60 -8.36 0.96
CA ARG A 182 20.45 -8.82 2.36
C ARG A 182 19.84 -10.21 2.52
N LEU A 183 19.33 -10.80 1.42
CA LEU A 183 18.65 -12.11 1.49
C LEU A 183 19.55 -13.26 1.97
N ALA A 184 20.88 -13.15 1.78
CA ALA A 184 21.80 -14.25 2.12
C ALA A 184 21.86 -14.53 3.62
N ASP A 185 21.67 -13.49 4.44
CA ASP A 185 21.78 -13.57 5.90
C ASP A 185 20.40 -13.42 6.59
N ALA A 186 19.32 -13.24 5.81
CA ALA A 186 17.98 -12.97 6.33
C ALA A 186 17.18 -14.25 6.62
N ASP A 187 16.21 -14.14 7.53
CA ASP A 187 15.16 -15.14 7.74
C ASP A 187 14.10 -15.02 6.64
N LEU A 188 14.31 -15.72 5.52
CA LEU A 188 13.43 -15.65 4.34
C LEU A 188 12.00 -16.05 4.65
N GLU A 189 11.77 -17.01 5.55
CA GLU A 189 10.41 -17.43 5.92
C GLU A 189 9.71 -16.28 6.64
N ARG A 190 10.41 -15.60 7.54
CA ARG A 190 9.87 -14.43 8.24
C ARG A 190 9.56 -13.27 7.28
N LEU A 191 10.43 -12.97 6.33
CA LEU A 191 10.19 -11.93 5.33
C LEU A 191 8.93 -12.24 4.47
N LEU A 192 8.74 -13.50 4.10
CA LEU A 192 7.55 -13.93 3.36
C LEU A 192 6.28 -13.90 4.22
N GLU A 193 6.38 -14.17 5.54
CA GLU A 193 5.26 -13.97 6.46
C GLU A 193 4.84 -12.50 6.56
N VAL A 194 5.81 -11.57 6.60
CA VAL A 194 5.55 -10.13 6.55
C VAL A 194 4.80 -9.78 5.26
N ALA A 195 5.33 -10.18 4.12
CA ALA A 195 4.74 -9.91 2.82
C ALA A 195 3.32 -10.49 2.68
N GLU A 196 3.10 -11.74 3.11
CA GLU A 196 1.75 -12.33 3.09
C GLU A 196 0.80 -11.62 4.04
N GLY A 197 1.26 -11.21 5.22
CA GLY A 197 0.48 -10.42 6.18
C GLY A 197 -0.01 -9.10 5.58
N VAL A 198 0.87 -8.40 4.89
CA VAL A 198 0.59 -7.13 4.20
C VAL A 198 -0.47 -7.31 3.11
N LEU A 199 -0.28 -8.27 2.21
CA LEU A 199 -1.20 -8.52 1.08
C LEU A 199 -2.57 -9.01 1.56
N ARG A 200 -2.59 -9.92 2.53
CA ARG A 200 -3.82 -10.41 3.15
C ARG A 200 -4.56 -9.29 3.87
N GLY A 201 -3.85 -8.45 4.63
CA GLY A 201 -4.44 -7.31 5.32
C GLY A 201 -5.15 -6.35 4.36
N ASN A 202 -4.55 -6.07 3.20
CA ASN A 202 -5.19 -5.26 2.16
C ASN A 202 -6.47 -5.92 1.62
N TRP A 203 -6.43 -7.23 1.36
CA TRP A 203 -7.61 -8.00 0.94
C TRP A 203 -8.73 -7.92 1.99
N GLU A 204 -8.41 -8.17 3.27
CA GLU A 204 -9.36 -8.16 4.38
C GLU A 204 -9.96 -6.77 4.63
N LEU A 205 -9.20 -5.68 4.39
CA LEU A 205 -9.73 -4.31 4.42
C LEU A 205 -10.87 -4.15 3.41
N LEU A 206 -10.71 -4.66 2.19
CA LEU A 206 -11.74 -4.60 1.15
C LEU A 206 -12.96 -5.45 1.51
N ASP A 207 -12.76 -6.63 2.13
CA ASP A 207 -13.85 -7.41 2.74
C ASP A 207 -14.63 -6.58 3.77
N GLY A 208 -13.91 -5.78 4.58
CA GLY A 208 -14.50 -4.85 5.53
C GLY A 208 -15.38 -3.80 4.87
N CYS A 209 -14.94 -3.24 3.73
CA CYS A 209 -15.73 -2.30 2.94
C CYS A 209 -16.99 -2.96 2.37
N ASP A 210 -16.88 -4.18 1.84
CA ASP A 210 -18.01 -4.92 1.30
C ASP A 210 -19.03 -5.25 2.37
N ARG A 211 -18.59 -5.72 3.54
CA ARG A 211 -19.49 -5.97 4.69
C ARG A 211 -20.21 -4.70 5.15
N ALA A 212 -19.54 -3.54 5.14
CA ALA A 212 -20.18 -2.27 5.48
C ALA A 212 -21.30 -1.88 4.52
N ALA A 213 -21.15 -2.24 3.25
CA ALA A 213 -22.16 -2.04 2.20
C ALA A 213 -23.26 -3.13 2.20
N GLY A 214 -23.25 -4.06 3.18
CA GLY A 214 -24.22 -5.17 3.25
C GLY A 214 -24.01 -6.24 2.19
N ARG A 215 -22.77 -6.38 1.69
CA ARG A 215 -22.36 -7.39 0.72
C ARG A 215 -21.60 -8.50 1.45
N GLU A 216 -21.99 -9.75 1.23
CA GLU A 216 -21.32 -10.97 1.73
C GLU A 216 -20.58 -11.69 0.60
#